data_f2f371ea8b5d4e16fe9050b84bcaec23
#
_entry.id   f2f371ea8b5d4e16fe9050b84bcaec23
#
_cell.length_a   1.000
_cell.length_b   1.000
_cell.length_c   1.000
_cell.angle_alpha   90.00
_cell.angle_beta   90.00
_cell.angle_gamma   90.00
#
_symmetry.space_group_name_H-M   'P 1'
#
loop_
_entity.id
_entity.type
_entity.pdbx_description
1 polymer ?
#
loop_
_entity_poly.entity_id
_entity_poly.type
_entity_poly.pdbx_seq_one_letter_code
_entity_poly.pdbx_strand_id
1 'polypeptide(L)'
;MAVEGTLDLFKLPEILQMISQQRKTGILTVQGQQDIVAISFLNGRIVAADALNQTLEEGLAQILVREGWLSAPDLARAASEHQSAGGRLIDLLIERRYVERPQLLEALRLQTWRLLEVLLRWSQGDFKFYSGDEVSYEEGFSPISVEELLIYAAPAQAPPAAVPPAPVAPRPVAAAPRQAPVAEPPARPVAAPAAR
;
A
#
# COMPACT_ATOMS: atom_id res chain seq x y z
N MET A 1 23.27 -6.05 -18.58
CA MET A 1 23.73 -4.80 -17.94
C MET A 1 23.17 -4.74 -16.52
N ALA A 2 24.02 -4.38 -15.55
CA ALA A 2 23.56 -4.16 -14.18
C ALA A 2 23.49 -2.65 -13.94
N VAL A 3 22.42 -2.19 -13.27
CA VAL A 3 22.28 -0.83 -12.75
C VAL A 3 22.35 -0.93 -11.24
N GLU A 4 23.24 -0.17 -10.63
CA GLU A 4 23.47 -0.20 -9.18
C GLU A 4 23.48 1.22 -8.59
N GLY A 5 23.14 1.34 -7.32
CA GLY A 5 23.13 2.60 -6.61
C GLY A 5 22.74 2.41 -5.15
N THR A 6 22.50 3.52 -4.45
CA THR A 6 22.11 3.53 -3.04
C THR A 6 20.72 4.14 -2.87
N LEU A 7 19.98 3.66 -1.86
CA LEU A 7 18.64 4.17 -1.54
C LEU A 7 18.66 5.59 -0.97
N ASP A 8 19.82 6.08 -0.53
CA ASP A 8 19.99 7.45 -0.09
C ASP A 8 19.88 8.46 -1.24
N LEU A 9 20.32 8.05 -2.44
CA LEU A 9 20.29 8.88 -3.65
C LEU A 9 19.00 8.66 -4.47
N PHE A 10 18.50 7.43 -4.52
CA PHE A 10 17.33 7.03 -5.28
C PHE A 10 16.35 6.32 -4.38
N LYS A 11 15.17 6.87 -4.22
CA LYS A 11 14.13 6.19 -3.45
C LYS A 11 13.61 4.96 -4.17
N LEU A 12 13.33 3.91 -3.42
CA LEU A 12 12.86 2.65 -4.00
C LEU A 12 11.64 2.82 -4.92
N PRO A 13 10.62 3.64 -4.59
CA PRO A 13 9.50 3.91 -5.52
C PRO A 13 9.94 4.39 -6.90
N GLU A 14 10.96 5.24 -6.97
CA GLU A 14 11.47 5.80 -8.23
C GLU A 14 12.17 4.72 -9.07
N ILE A 15 12.92 3.83 -8.39
CA ILE A 15 13.59 2.69 -9.04
C ILE A 15 12.56 1.73 -9.61
N LEU A 16 11.52 1.38 -8.83
CA LEU A 16 10.44 0.49 -9.27
C LEU A 16 9.68 1.10 -10.45
N GLN A 17 9.36 2.39 -10.41
CA GLN A 17 8.72 3.09 -11.52
C GLN A 17 9.57 3.09 -12.78
N MET A 18 10.87 3.34 -12.66
CA MET A 18 11.79 3.32 -13.80
C MET A 18 11.82 1.94 -14.47
N ILE A 19 11.89 0.86 -13.69
CA ILE A 19 11.86 -0.52 -14.19
C ILE A 19 10.52 -0.81 -14.88
N SER A 20 9.41 -0.38 -14.27
CA SER A 20 8.06 -0.57 -14.80
C SER A 20 7.85 0.17 -16.12
N GLN A 21 8.18 1.47 -16.18
CA GLN A 21 8.03 2.31 -17.38
C GLN A 21 8.87 1.81 -18.55
N GLN A 22 10.08 1.32 -18.26
CA GLN A 22 10.97 0.74 -19.26
C GLN A 22 10.61 -0.71 -19.62
N ARG A 23 9.58 -1.28 -18.97
CA ARG A 23 9.14 -2.67 -19.18
C ARG A 23 10.29 -3.67 -19.10
N LYS A 24 11.20 -3.47 -18.14
CA LYS A 24 12.37 -4.32 -17.98
C LYS A 24 11.98 -5.68 -17.40
N THR A 25 12.70 -6.71 -17.87
CA THR A 25 12.72 -8.04 -17.25
C THR A 25 14.08 -8.21 -16.55
N GLY A 26 14.06 -8.82 -15.35
CA GLY A 26 15.27 -9.02 -14.56
C GLY A 26 14.99 -9.07 -13.08
N ILE A 27 16.04 -9.04 -12.28
CA ILE A 27 16.00 -9.13 -10.81
C ILE A 27 16.59 -7.87 -10.21
N LEU A 28 15.81 -7.22 -9.37
CA LEU A 28 16.25 -6.12 -8.50
C LEU A 28 16.60 -6.69 -7.13
N THR A 29 17.84 -6.61 -6.73
CA THR A 29 18.29 -6.95 -5.38
C THR A 29 18.43 -5.67 -4.58
N VAL A 30 17.85 -5.63 -3.40
CA VAL A 30 17.95 -4.52 -2.45
C VAL A 30 18.56 -5.07 -1.17
N GLN A 31 19.71 -4.53 -0.80
CA GLN A 31 20.44 -4.91 0.40
C GLN A 31 20.29 -3.81 1.46
N GLY A 32 19.53 -4.10 2.50
CA GLY A 32 19.40 -3.25 3.69
C GLY A 32 20.38 -3.65 4.78
N GLN A 33 20.21 -3.06 5.96
CA GLN A 33 21.07 -3.35 7.12
C GLN A 33 20.85 -4.75 7.71
N GLN A 34 19.65 -5.30 7.59
CA GLN A 34 19.24 -6.54 8.27
C GLN A 34 18.87 -7.64 7.29
N ASP A 35 18.53 -7.30 6.06
CA ASP A 35 18.02 -8.26 5.08
C ASP A 35 18.42 -7.89 3.65
N ILE A 36 18.34 -8.89 2.79
CA ILE A 36 18.50 -8.75 1.35
C ILE A 36 17.21 -9.25 0.70
N VAL A 37 16.60 -8.40 -0.10
CA VAL A 37 15.36 -8.70 -0.82
C VAL A 37 15.63 -8.73 -2.31
N ALA A 38 15.22 -9.79 -2.96
CA ALA A 38 15.25 -9.94 -4.41
C ALA A 38 13.83 -9.80 -4.98
N ILE A 39 13.64 -8.93 -5.96
CA ILE A 39 12.36 -8.70 -6.64
C ILE A 39 12.52 -9.07 -8.11
N SER A 40 11.72 -10.00 -8.57
CA SER A 40 11.70 -10.44 -9.97
C SER A 40 10.68 -9.65 -10.78
N PHE A 41 11.15 -9.12 -11.91
CA PHE A 41 10.33 -8.34 -12.84
C PHE A 41 10.20 -9.07 -14.17
N LEU A 42 8.99 -9.13 -14.70
CA LEU A 42 8.68 -9.59 -16.05
C LEU A 42 7.91 -8.48 -16.78
N ASN A 43 8.51 -7.94 -17.84
CA ASN A 43 7.91 -6.83 -18.60
C ASN A 43 7.50 -5.63 -17.73
N GLY A 44 8.30 -5.29 -16.73
CA GLY A 44 8.05 -4.19 -15.80
C GLY A 44 7.01 -4.45 -14.71
N ARG A 45 6.51 -5.67 -14.59
CA ARG A 45 5.59 -6.10 -13.53
C ARG A 45 6.30 -7.02 -12.55
N ILE A 46 5.94 -6.96 -11.29
CA ILE A 46 6.53 -7.80 -10.25
C ILE A 46 5.85 -9.17 -10.29
N VAL A 47 6.66 -10.22 -10.41
CA VAL A 47 6.21 -11.62 -10.48
C VAL A 47 6.64 -12.46 -9.28
N ALA A 48 7.65 -12.01 -8.53
CA ALA A 48 8.08 -12.63 -7.27
C ALA A 48 8.84 -11.62 -6.42
N ALA A 49 8.87 -11.83 -5.11
CA ALA A 49 9.78 -11.16 -4.19
C ALA A 49 10.16 -12.12 -3.06
N ASP A 50 11.44 -12.19 -2.77
CA ASP A 50 12.02 -13.10 -1.78
C ASP A 50 12.98 -12.33 -0.86
N ALA A 51 12.92 -12.63 0.44
CA ALA A 51 13.86 -12.13 1.43
C ALA A 51 14.82 -13.25 1.84
N LEU A 52 16.13 -12.97 1.89
CA LEU A 52 17.12 -14.00 2.19
C LEU A 52 17.04 -14.51 3.62
N ASN A 53 16.66 -13.64 4.57
CA ASN A 53 16.63 -14.00 6.00
C ASN A 53 15.28 -14.61 6.44
N GLN A 54 14.29 -14.62 5.58
CA GLN A 54 13.01 -15.27 5.82
C GLN A 54 12.74 -16.24 4.69
N THR A 55 12.63 -17.53 5.00
CA THR A 55 12.32 -18.49 3.94
C THR A 55 10.93 -18.20 3.37
N LEU A 56 10.81 -18.24 2.06
CA LEU A 56 9.55 -18.06 1.33
C LEU A 56 8.46 -18.98 1.93
N GLU A 57 8.85 -20.19 2.27
CA GLU A 57 7.98 -21.24 2.80
C GLU A 57 7.41 -20.92 4.18
N GLU A 58 8.22 -20.33 5.10
CA GLU A 58 7.74 -19.92 6.42
C GLU A 58 6.72 -18.78 6.34
N GLY A 59 7.01 -17.78 5.54
CA GLY A 59 6.09 -16.66 5.31
C GLY A 59 4.77 -17.11 4.67
N LEU A 60 4.85 -17.99 3.67
CA LEU A 60 3.70 -18.55 2.98
C LEU A 60 2.82 -19.39 3.92
N ALA A 61 3.43 -20.28 4.71
CA ALA A 61 2.72 -21.12 5.66
C ALA A 61 1.93 -20.27 6.68
N GLN A 62 2.53 -19.20 7.20
CA GLN A 62 1.85 -18.30 8.12
C GLN A 62 0.64 -17.60 7.47
N ILE A 63 0.75 -17.21 6.20
CA ILE A 63 -0.35 -16.59 5.46
C ILE A 63 -1.47 -17.61 5.26
N LEU A 64 -1.18 -18.81 4.79
CA LEU A 64 -2.16 -19.87 4.56
C LEU A 64 -2.97 -20.20 5.83
N VAL A 65 -2.31 -20.25 7.00
CA VAL A 65 -2.99 -20.48 8.28
C VAL A 65 -3.83 -19.25 8.66
N ARG A 66 -3.31 -18.07 8.50
CA ARG A 66 -4.01 -16.82 8.89
C ARG A 66 -5.26 -16.57 8.06
N GLU A 67 -5.21 -16.85 6.76
CA GLU A 67 -6.35 -16.72 5.86
C GLU A 67 -7.34 -17.91 5.98
N GLY A 68 -7.00 -18.91 6.82
CA GLY A 68 -7.86 -20.07 7.07
C GLY A 68 -7.86 -21.11 5.92
N TRP A 69 -6.93 -21.02 4.99
CA TRP A 69 -6.80 -21.97 3.88
C TRP A 69 -6.05 -23.24 4.27
N LEU A 70 -5.32 -23.19 5.36
CA LEU A 70 -4.60 -24.33 5.93
C LEU A 70 -4.78 -24.34 7.44
N SER A 71 -5.11 -25.51 8.02
CA SER A 71 -5.18 -25.62 9.47
C SER A 71 -3.78 -25.76 10.08
N ALA A 72 -3.60 -25.28 11.32
CA ALA A 72 -2.31 -25.43 12.02
C ALA A 72 -1.89 -26.90 12.19
N PRO A 73 -2.80 -27.88 12.49
CA PRO A 73 -2.46 -29.29 12.51
C PRO A 73 -2.00 -29.84 11.16
N ASP A 74 -2.63 -29.39 10.06
CA ASP A 74 -2.26 -29.84 8.72
C ASP A 74 -0.93 -29.25 8.29
N LEU A 75 -0.65 -27.98 8.66
CA LEU A 75 0.67 -27.38 8.46
C LEU A 75 1.77 -28.17 9.20
N ALA A 76 1.54 -28.53 10.47
CA ALA A 76 2.50 -29.31 11.24
C ALA A 76 2.76 -30.68 10.61
N ARG A 77 1.71 -31.31 10.06
CA ARG A 77 1.81 -32.58 9.33
C ARG A 77 2.60 -32.41 8.03
N ALA A 78 2.25 -31.39 7.23
CA ALA A 78 2.95 -31.09 5.98
C ALA A 78 4.44 -30.76 6.22
N ALA A 79 4.77 -30.00 7.26
CA ALA A 79 6.15 -29.69 7.63
C ALA A 79 6.94 -30.95 8.02
N SER A 80 6.33 -31.87 8.76
CA SER A 80 6.95 -33.16 9.14
C SER A 80 7.18 -34.04 7.90
N GLU A 81 6.21 -34.11 6.98
CA GLU A 81 6.35 -34.85 5.72
C GLU A 81 7.45 -34.24 4.84
N HIS A 82 7.50 -32.90 4.76
CA HIS A 82 8.52 -32.17 4.00
C HIS A 82 9.95 -32.47 4.51
N GLN A 83 10.15 -32.47 5.83
CA GLN A 83 11.45 -32.84 6.42
C GLN A 83 11.90 -34.26 6.05
N SER A 84 10.93 -35.16 5.86
CA SER A 84 11.22 -36.57 5.56
C SER A 84 11.40 -36.85 4.06
N ALA A 85 10.63 -36.14 3.22
CA ALA A 85 10.56 -36.37 1.77
C ALA A 85 11.54 -35.47 0.98
N GLY A 86 11.93 -34.33 1.53
CA GLY A 86 12.64 -33.28 0.79
C GLY A 86 11.77 -32.63 -0.30
N GLY A 87 12.35 -31.75 -1.09
CA GLY A 87 11.64 -31.03 -2.15
C GLY A 87 11.14 -29.66 -1.68
N ARG A 88 10.19 -29.06 -2.42
CA ARG A 88 9.56 -27.78 -2.06
C ARG A 88 8.29 -28.02 -1.27
N LEU A 89 8.12 -27.32 -0.16
CA LEU A 89 6.88 -27.39 0.66
C LEU A 89 5.64 -27.07 -0.17
N ILE A 90 5.76 -26.12 -1.09
CA ILE A 90 4.70 -25.70 -2.01
C ILE A 90 4.18 -26.89 -2.83
N ASP A 91 5.06 -27.69 -3.40
CA ASP A 91 4.70 -28.83 -4.23
C ASP A 91 3.98 -29.90 -3.39
N LEU A 92 4.47 -30.16 -2.19
CA LEU A 92 3.85 -31.09 -1.25
C LEU A 92 2.45 -30.65 -0.83
N LEU A 93 2.24 -29.36 -0.54
CA LEU A 93 0.92 -28.82 -0.16
C LEU A 93 -0.12 -29.03 -1.26
N ILE A 94 0.28 -28.89 -2.53
CA ILE A 94 -0.61 -29.12 -3.70
C ILE A 94 -0.82 -30.62 -3.92
N GLU A 95 0.24 -31.42 -3.96
CA GLU A 95 0.17 -32.88 -4.20
C GLU A 95 -0.68 -33.61 -3.18
N ARG A 96 -0.54 -33.24 -1.90
CA ARG A 96 -1.35 -33.79 -0.80
C ARG A 96 -2.72 -33.17 -0.65
N ARG A 97 -3.05 -32.16 -1.48
CA ARG A 97 -4.34 -31.44 -1.46
C ARG A 97 -4.61 -30.76 -0.11
N TYR A 98 -3.58 -30.34 0.59
CA TYR A 98 -3.72 -29.51 1.79
C TYR A 98 -4.25 -28.11 1.42
N VAL A 99 -3.86 -27.59 0.25
CA VAL A 99 -4.23 -26.29 -0.26
C VAL A 99 -4.52 -26.39 -1.76
N GLU A 100 -5.50 -25.68 -2.24
CA GLU A 100 -5.78 -25.58 -3.67
C GLU A 100 -4.81 -24.61 -4.35
N ARG A 101 -4.47 -24.87 -5.62
CA ARG A 101 -3.54 -24.01 -6.37
C ARG A 101 -3.94 -22.53 -6.39
N PRO A 102 -5.22 -22.14 -6.57
CA PRO A 102 -5.63 -20.74 -6.53
C PRO A 102 -5.34 -20.07 -5.17
N GLN A 103 -5.59 -20.79 -4.06
CA GLN A 103 -5.34 -20.30 -2.71
C GLN A 103 -3.84 -20.11 -2.47
N LEU A 104 -3.02 -21.03 -2.96
CA LEU A 104 -1.57 -20.91 -2.89
C LEU A 104 -1.06 -19.68 -3.65
N LEU A 105 -1.52 -19.47 -4.88
CA LEU A 105 -1.13 -18.33 -5.71
C LEU A 105 -1.55 -17.00 -5.07
N GLU A 106 -2.72 -16.94 -4.44
CA GLU A 106 -3.16 -15.77 -3.69
C GLU A 106 -2.32 -15.55 -2.43
N ALA A 107 -1.96 -16.60 -1.72
CA ALA A 107 -1.06 -16.51 -0.57
C ALA A 107 0.34 -15.99 -0.97
N LEU A 108 0.89 -16.47 -2.08
CA LEU A 108 2.14 -15.95 -2.65
C LEU A 108 2.04 -14.49 -3.03
N ARG A 109 0.93 -14.08 -3.62
CA ARG A 109 0.67 -12.68 -3.97
C ARG A 109 0.60 -11.80 -2.73
N LEU A 110 -0.10 -12.23 -1.68
CA LEU A 110 -0.18 -11.52 -0.40
C LEU A 110 1.19 -11.42 0.29
N GLN A 111 1.98 -12.49 0.24
CA GLN A 111 3.34 -12.50 0.78
C GLN A 111 4.24 -11.50 0.05
N THR A 112 4.25 -11.56 -1.27
CA THR A 112 4.99 -10.62 -2.12
C THR A 112 4.60 -9.18 -1.81
N TRP A 113 3.30 -8.92 -1.72
CA TRP A 113 2.77 -7.60 -1.40
C TRP A 113 3.28 -7.07 -0.06
N ARG A 114 3.17 -7.88 1.01
CA ARG A 114 3.65 -7.49 2.35
C ARG A 114 5.15 -7.21 2.39
N LEU A 115 5.91 -8.05 1.71
CA LEU A 115 7.36 -7.87 1.63
C LEU A 115 7.69 -6.54 0.95
N LEU A 116 6.99 -6.20 -0.13
CA LEU A 116 7.16 -4.95 -0.85
C LEU A 116 6.73 -3.74 -0.01
N GLU A 117 5.65 -3.81 0.77
CA GLU A 117 5.24 -2.75 1.69
C GLU A 117 6.31 -2.46 2.76
N VAL A 118 6.93 -3.50 3.30
CA VAL A 118 8.05 -3.35 4.26
C VAL A 118 9.25 -2.72 3.57
N LEU A 119 9.58 -3.21 2.39
CA LEU A 119 10.73 -2.74 1.61
C LEU A 119 10.60 -1.27 1.19
N LEU A 120 9.40 -0.81 0.86
CA LEU A 120 9.14 0.60 0.48
C LEU A 120 9.40 1.59 1.63
N ARG A 121 9.48 1.11 2.87
CA ARG A 121 9.84 1.92 4.05
C ARG A 121 11.34 2.03 4.27
N TRP A 122 12.13 1.24 3.54
CA TRP A 122 13.58 1.31 3.65
C TRP A 122 14.10 2.62 3.04
N SER A 123 14.91 3.33 3.81
CA SER A 123 15.51 4.61 3.42
C SER A 123 17.02 4.51 3.20
N GLN A 124 17.63 3.39 3.56
CA GLN A 124 19.06 3.13 3.45
C GLN A 124 19.33 1.74 2.92
N GLY A 125 20.37 1.59 2.15
CA GLY A 125 20.81 0.33 1.56
C GLY A 125 21.29 0.49 0.14
N ASP A 126 21.79 -0.58 -0.41
CA ASP A 126 22.27 -0.65 -1.78
C ASP A 126 21.28 -1.42 -2.65
N PHE A 127 21.14 -1.01 -3.89
CA PHE A 127 20.35 -1.76 -4.85
C PHE A 127 21.15 -2.12 -6.08
N LYS A 128 20.79 -3.24 -6.69
CA LYS A 128 21.38 -3.69 -7.95
C LYS A 128 20.32 -4.37 -8.81
N PHE A 129 20.16 -3.90 -10.02
CA PHE A 129 19.25 -4.47 -10.99
C PHE A 129 20.04 -5.25 -12.06
N TYR A 130 19.72 -6.53 -12.19
CA TYR A 130 20.26 -7.42 -13.20
C TYR A 130 19.23 -7.61 -14.30
N SER A 131 19.44 -6.99 -15.45
CA SER A 131 18.60 -7.26 -16.62
C SER A 131 18.85 -8.67 -17.13
N GLY A 132 17.79 -9.40 -17.39
CA GLY A 132 17.78 -10.73 -17.96
C GLY A 132 16.56 -10.92 -18.85
N ASP A 133 16.54 -11.99 -19.61
CA ASP A 133 15.42 -12.31 -20.51
C ASP A 133 14.42 -13.24 -19.82
N GLU A 134 14.86 -13.95 -18.77
CA GLU A 134 14.07 -14.91 -18.01
C GLU A 134 14.19 -14.64 -16.50
N VAL A 135 13.08 -14.84 -15.80
CA VAL A 135 12.99 -14.81 -14.35
C VAL A 135 12.15 -15.99 -13.88
N SER A 136 12.54 -16.59 -12.77
CA SER A 136 11.76 -17.68 -12.16
C SER A 136 10.60 -17.09 -11.36
N TYR A 137 9.41 -17.63 -11.58
CA TYR A 137 8.21 -17.31 -10.82
C TYR A 137 7.22 -18.49 -10.85
N GLU A 138 6.25 -18.51 -9.96
CA GLU A 138 5.27 -19.59 -9.92
C GLU A 138 4.26 -19.45 -11.07
N GLU A 139 4.08 -20.53 -11.83
CA GLU A 139 3.14 -20.55 -12.97
C GLU A 139 1.71 -20.25 -12.52
N GLY A 140 1.08 -19.29 -13.18
CA GLY A 140 -0.27 -18.80 -12.83
C GLY A 140 -0.27 -17.65 -11.83
N PHE A 141 0.90 -17.21 -11.34
CA PHE A 141 0.99 -16.02 -10.49
C PHE A 141 0.49 -14.77 -11.24
N SER A 142 -0.41 -14.01 -10.59
CA SER A 142 -0.89 -12.74 -11.12
C SER A 142 0.14 -11.62 -10.87
N PRO A 143 0.81 -11.10 -11.92
CA PRO A 143 1.82 -10.07 -11.75
C PRO A 143 1.28 -8.81 -11.08
N ILE A 144 2.03 -8.28 -10.12
CA ILE A 144 1.68 -7.06 -9.39
C ILE A 144 2.14 -5.84 -10.20
N SER A 145 1.23 -4.88 -10.41
CA SER A 145 1.57 -3.59 -11.02
C SER A 145 2.32 -2.71 -10.02
N VAL A 146 3.39 -2.08 -10.46
CA VAL A 146 4.14 -1.12 -9.63
C VAL A 146 3.25 0.08 -9.27
N GLU A 147 2.42 0.55 -10.20
CA GLU A 147 1.50 1.66 -9.96
C GLU A 147 0.49 1.30 -8.86
N GLU A 148 -0.11 0.11 -8.93
CA GLU A 148 -1.03 -0.40 -7.92
C GLU A 148 -0.34 -0.47 -6.55
N LEU A 149 0.87 -1.04 -6.49
CA LEU A 149 1.67 -1.11 -5.27
C LEU A 149 1.93 0.27 -4.66
N LEU A 150 2.34 1.24 -5.47
CA LEU A 150 2.67 2.59 -4.98
C LEU A 150 1.46 3.39 -4.51
N ILE A 151 0.28 3.16 -5.11
CA ILE A 151 -0.97 3.78 -4.65
C ILE A 151 -1.36 3.27 -3.26
N TYR A 152 -1.27 1.97 -3.03
CA TYR A 152 -1.69 1.35 -1.77
C TYR A 152 -0.62 1.41 -0.68
N ALA A 153 0.66 1.33 -1.05
CA ALA A 153 1.76 1.38 -0.11
C ALA A 153 2.26 2.81 0.17
N ALA A 154 1.81 3.82 -0.58
CA ALA A 154 2.05 5.20 -0.20
C ALA A 154 1.49 5.37 1.22
N PRO A 155 2.32 5.79 2.22
CA PRO A 155 1.78 6.24 3.49
C PRO A 155 0.74 7.28 3.10
N ALA A 156 -0.50 7.14 3.62
CA ALA A 156 -1.58 8.07 3.33
C ALA A 156 -0.97 9.48 3.37
N GLN A 157 -0.63 10.01 2.21
CA GLN A 157 -0.23 11.40 2.11
C GLN A 157 -1.45 12.11 2.64
N ALA A 158 -1.28 12.79 3.76
CA ALA A 158 -2.30 13.65 4.29
C ALA A 158 -2.91 14.37 3.08
N PRO A 159 -4.23 14.32 2.90
CA PRO A 159 -4.87 14.96 1.76
C PRO A 159 -4.22 16.33 1.64
N PRO A 160 -3.81 16.79 0.43
CA PRO A 160 -3.10 18.05 0.29
C PRO A 160 -3.85 19.04 1.16
N ALA A 161 -3.14 19.61 2.15
CA ALA A 161 -3.73 20.46 3.18
C ALA A 161 -4.68 21.36 2.44
N ALA A 162 -5.97 21.26 2.72
CA ALA A 162 -6.99 22.02 2.04
C ALA A 162 -6.45 23.43 2.00
N VAL A 163 -6.17 23.93 0.82
CA VAL A 163 -5.73 25.32 0.60
C VAL A 163 -6.72 26.11 1.43
N PRO A 164 -6.29 26.82 2.49
CA PRO A 164 -7.24 27.59 3.29
C PRO A 164 -7.97 28.45 2.29
N PRO A 165 -9.32 28.49 2.29
CA PRO A 165 -10.06 29.27 1.33
C PRO A 165 -9.48 30.68 1.39
N ALA A 166 -9.03 31.19 0.26
CA ALA A 166 -8.51 32.54 0.15
C ALA A 166 -9.49 33.45 0.89
N PRO A 167 -9.02 34.42 1.72
CA PRO A 167 -9.90 35.29 2.46
C PRO A 167 -10.88 35.90 1.45
N VAL A 168 -12.16 35.49 1.59
CA VAL A 168 -13.24 36.04 0.77
C VAL A 168 -13.26 37.50 1.10
N ALA A 169 -12.85 38.35 0.16
CA ALA A 169 -13.01 39.78 0.28
C ALA A 169 -14.46 40.06 0.68
N PRO A 170 -14.72 40.90 1.69
CA PRO A 170 -16.08 41.17 2.13
C PRO A 170 -16.89 41.71 0.93
N ARG A 171 -17.91 40.97 0.53
CA ARG A 171 -18.88 41.46 -0.44
C ARG A 171 -19.40 42.78 0.06
N PRO A 172 -19.49 43.85 -0.73
CA PRO A 172 -20.15 45.08 -0.34
C PRO A 172 -21.58 44.73 0.06
N VAL A 173 -21.91 44.94 1.31
CA VAL A 173 -23.27 44.79 1.83
C VAL A 173 -24.11 45.85 1.11
N ALA A 174 -25.01 45.39 0.27
CA ALA A 174 -26.00 46.28 -0.33
C ALA A 174 -26.70 47.04 0.80
N ALA A 175 -26.64 48.36 0.73
CA ALA A 175 -27.26 49.28 1.68
C ALA A 175 -28.73 48.90 1.87
N ALA A 176 -29.09 48.57 3.10
CA ALA A 176 -30.49 48.41 3.45
C ALA A 176 -31.25 49.73 3.20
N PRO A 177 -32.49 49.69 2.70
CA PRO A 177 -33.28 50.92 2.49
C PRO A 177 -33.52 51.59 3.84
N ARG A 178 -33.19 52.87 3.90
CA ARG A 178 -33.49 53.75 5.05
C ARG A 178 -34.99 53.68 5.32
N GLN A 179 -35.37 53.15 6.48
CA GLN A 179 -36.74 53.31 7.01
C GLN A 179 -36.99 54.80 7.30
N ALA A 180 -38.09 55.32 6.77
CA ALA A 180 -38.58 56.65 7.04
C ALA A 180 -38.94 56.77 8.54
N PRO A 181 -38.77 57.95 9.15
CA PRO A 181 -39.11 58.16 10.52
C PRO A 181 -40.62 57.97 10.78
N VAL A 182 -40.97 57.07 11.66
CA VAL A 182 -42.32 56.84 12.13
C VAL A 182 -42.71 58.06 12.96
N ALA A 183 -43.78 58.75 12.55
CA ALA A 183 -44.36 59.89 13.26
C ALA A 183 -44.86 59.43 14.63
N GLU A 184 -44.49 60.20 15.64
CA GLU A 184 -44.87 60.05 17.05
C GLU A 184 -46.39 60.29 17.20
N PRO A 185 -47.18 59.46 17.86
CA PRO A 185 -48.60 59.72 18.08
C PRO A 185 -48.78 60.79 19.15
N PRO A 186 -49.80 61.66 19.05
CA PRO A 186 -50.00 62.78 19.97
C PRO A 186 -50.40 62.31 21.38
N ALA A 187 -49.87 62.99 22.38
CA ALA A 187 -50.10 62.75 23.80
C ALA A 187 -51.62 62.92 24.19
N ARG A 188 -52.14 61.94 24.89
CA ARG A 188 -53.46 62.01 25.49
C ARG A 188 -53.44 62.94 26.74
N PRO A 189 -54.46 63.79 26.94
CA PRO A 189 -54.46 64.65 28.04
C PRO A 189 -54.81 63.91 29.37
N VAL A 190 -54.06 64.25 30.39
CA VAL A 190 -54.18 63.75 31.73
C VAL A 190 -55.50 64.34 32.33
N ALA A 191 -56.44 63.49 32.76
CA ALA A 191 -57.63 63.91 33.52
C ALA A 191 -57.23 64.06 34.97
N ALA A 192 -57.60 65.17 35.56
CA ALA A 192 -57.40 65.55 36.96
C ALA A 192 -58.22 64.72 37.89
N PRO A 193 -57.79 64.49 39.16
CA PRO A 193 -58.57 63.71 40.18
C PRO A 193 -59.71 64.53 40.77
N ALA A 194 -60.89 63.94 40.79
CA ALA A 194 -62.00 64.43 41.57
C ALA A 194 -61.91 63.90 43.00
N ALA A 195 -62.00 64.82 43.95
CA ALA A 195 -62.07 64.56 45.33
C ALA A 195 -63.42 63.90 45.73
N ARG A 196 -63.37 62.91 46.63
CA ARG A 196 -63.99 62.70 47.92
C ARG A 196 -63.68 61.33 48.48
#